data_42d93b1ade7da90d32269322b0b0ff50
#
_entry.id   42d93b1ade7da90d32269322b0b0ff50
#
_cell.length_a   1.000
_cell.length_b   1.000
_cell.length_c   1.000
_cell.angle_alpha   90.00
_cell.angle_beta   90.00
_cell.angle_gamma   90.00
#
_symmetry.space_group_name_H-M   'P 1'
#
loop_
_entity.id
_entity.type
_entity.pdbx_description
1 polymer ?
#
loop_
_entity_poly.entity_id
_entity_poly.type
_entity_poly.pdbx_seq_one_letter_code
_entity_poly.pdbx_strand_id
1 'polypeptide(L)'
;MRAAMAEAEVGDDVFGDDPTVNLLEAIVAERLDKEAALFVTSGTQSNLCALLAHCGRGDEYIVGDAAHTYRWEGGGGAVLGGIQPQPVPMLADGLPDPVAIAAAVKPVDDHFARSRLLCLENTKDGTAQSVARMDEALAVGRQHGLATHLDGARMWNAAIELGISGAALAAPFDSVSMCLSKGLGAPAGSVLSGSADFIREARHWRKMLGGGMRQAGILAAAGIYALDNHVGRLADDHARAARLADGLDAMPQIRLLARNTNMIFLEIDGDQATSQAALNDAGIVCFLSSGRPITARLVVHLGINDKDVDQTIDGFWAALR
;
A
#
# COMPACT_ATOMS: atom_id res chain seq x y z
N MET A 1 -10.95 -6.83 17.92
CA MET A 1 -9.70 -7.40 17.38
C MET A 1 -8.91 -8.24 18.39
N ARG A 2 -8.37 -7.75 19.54
CA ARG A 2 -7.57 -8.57 20.47
C ARG A 2 -8.31 -9.80 21.01
N ALA A 3 -9.60 -9.69 21.30
CA ALA A 3 -10.43 -10.84 21.69
C ALA A 3 -10.53 -11.88 20.55
N ALA A 4 -10.80 -11.43 19.32
CA ALA A 4 -10.83 -12.31 18.15
C ALA A 4 -9.49 -13.05 17.94
N MET A 5 -8.36 -12.39 18.17
CA MET A 5 -7.03 -13.02 18.11
C MET A 5 -6.84 -14.08 19.21
N ALA A 6 -7.32 -13.80 20.43
CA ALA A 6 -7.18 -14.71 21.57
C ALA A 6 -8.07 -15.97 21.45
N GLU A 7 -9.19 -15.85 20.75
CA GLU A 7 -10.19 -16.91 20.54
C GLU A 7 -10.03 -17.62 19.18
N ALA A 8 -9.00 -17.24 18.38
CA ALA A 8 -8.81 -17.80 17.04
C ALA A 8 -8.55 -19.31 17.09
N GLU A 9 -9.30 -20.06 16.29
CA GLU A 9 -8.97 -21.45 16.02
C GLU A 9 -7.73 -21.50 15.13
N VAL A 10 -6.74 -22.31 15.51
CA VAL A 10 -5.45 -22.37 14.81
C VAL A 10 -5.09 -23.79 14.42
N GLY A 11 -4.35 -23.90 13.32
CA GLY A 11 -3.74 -25.11 12.83
C GLY A 11 -2.34 -24.81 12.29
N ASP A 12 -1.76 -25.68 11.50
CA ASP A 12 -0.44 -25.44 10.89
C ASP A 12 -0.58 -24.93 9.45
N ASP A 13 -0.41 -23.61 9.25
CA ASP A 13 -0.50 -22.98 7.94
C ASP A 13 0.49 -23.54 6.90
N VAL A 14 1.62 -24.10 7.35
CA VAL A 14 2.60 -24.73 6.45
C VAL A 14 2.01 -25.95 5.75
N PHE A 15 1.07 -26.64 6.39
CA PHE A 15 0.34 -27.79 5.81
C PHE A 15 -1.03 -27.39 5.27
N GLY A 16 -1.42 -26.12 5.36
CA GLY A 16 -2.74 -25.65 4.95
C GLY A 16 -3.85 -25.99 5.95
N ASP A 17 -3.49 -26.35 7.18
CA ASP A 17 -4.43 -26.82 8.19
C ASP A 17 -4.93 -25.74 9.15
N ASP A 18 -4.42 -24.48 9.04
CA ASP A 18 -4.92 -23.37 9.87
C ASP A 18 -6.27 -22.85 9.34
N PRO A 19 -7.40 -23.14 10.05
CA PRO A 19 -8.73 -22.81 9.54
C PRO A 19 -8.95 -21.30 9.46
N THR A 20 -8.35 -20.50 10.35
CA THR A 20 -8.52 -19.05 10.37
C THR A 20 -7.72 -18.38 9.26
N VAL A 21 -6.54 -18.89 8.91
CA VAL A 21 -5.78 -18.43 7.73
C VAL A 21 -6.56 -18.76 6.45
N ASN A 22 -7.05 -20.00 6.33
CA ASN A 22 -7.84 -20.43 5.18
C ASN A 22 -9.09 -19.55 5.01
N LEU A 23 -9.77 -19.21 6.10
CA LEU A 23 -10.95 -18.33 6.08
C LEU A 23 -10.59 -16.92 5.64
N LEU A 24 -9.47 -16.32 6.15
CA LEU A 24 -9.02 -15.00 5.72
C LEU A 24 -8.71 -14.98 4.21
N GLU A 25 -7.98 -15.99 3.72
CA GLU A 25 -7.63 -16.10 2.31
C GLU A 25 -8.90 -16.21 1.44
N ALA A 26 -9.89 -17.01 1.84
CA ALA A 26 -11.17 -17.13 1.15
C ALA A 26 -11.98 -15.82 1.14
N ILE A 27 -12.09 -15.13 2.29
CA ILE A 27 -12.79 -13.84 2.39
C ILE A 27 -12.17 -12.79 1.46
N VAL A 28 -10.83 -12.73 1.40
CA VAL A 28 -10.16 -11.73 0.55
C VAL A 28 -10.31 -12.10 -0.92
N ALA A 29 -10.19 -13.37 -1.30
CA ALA A 29 -10.42 -13.80 -2.66
C ALA A 29 -11.83 -13.42 -3.13
N GLU A 30 -12.87 -13.69 -2.32
CA GLU A 30 -14.25 -13.31 -2.59
C GLU A 30 -14.43 -11.78 -2.71
N ARG A 31 -13.91 -11.00 -1.75
CA ARG A 31 -14.07 -9.53 -1.75
C ARG A 31 -13.37 -8.83 -2.91
N LEU A 32 -12.34 -9.43 -3.48
CA LEU A 32 -11.59 -8.91 -4.62
C LEU A 32 -11.95 -9.58 -5.95
N ASP A 33 -12.90 -10.52 -5.94
CA ASP A 33 -13.30 -11.33 -7.12
C ASP A 33 -12.07 -11.96 -7.79
N LYS A 34 -11.24 -12.65 -6.98
CA LYS A 34 -10.07 -13.41 -7.43
C LYS A 34 -10.24 -14.89 -7.06
N GLU A 35 -9.56 -15.77 -7.80
CA GLU A 35 -9.69 -17.22 -7.59
C GLU A 35 -9.11 -17.69 -6.25
N ALA A 36 -8.03 -17.03 -5.79
CA ALA A 36 -7.32 -17.41 -4.58
C ALA A 36 -6.59 -16.23 -3.95
N ALA A 37 -6.20 -16.40 -2.68
CA ALA A 37 -5.40 -15.45 -1.95
C ALA A 37 -4.34 -16.14 -1.08
N LEU A 38 -3.36 -15.37 -0.61
CA LEU A 38 -2.25 -15.81 0.22
C LEU A 38 -1.99 -14.81 1.33
N PHE A 39 -2.11 -15.23 2.57
CA PHE A 39 -1.70 -14.43 3.73
C PHE A 39 -0.18 -14.41 3.86
N VAL A 40 0.39 -13.22 4.03
CA VAL A 40 1.83 -12.97 4.14
C VAL A 40 2.13 -12.01 5.28
N THR A 41 3.38 -11.95 5.74
CA THR A 41 3.78 -11.19 6.93
C THR A 41 3.71 -9.67 6.76
N SER A 42 3.89 -9.17 5.55
CA SER A 42 3.97 -7.73 5.27
C SER A 42 3.65 -7.40 3.80
N GLY A 43 3.40 -6.12 3.50
CA GLY A 43 3.22 -5.63 2.13
C GLY A 43 4.45 -5.86 1.26
N THR A 44 5.65 -5.63 1.81
CA THR A 44 6.91 -5.90 1.10
C THR A 44 7.05 -7.37 0.72
N GLN A 45 6.71 -8.30 1.62
CA GLN A 45 6.72 -9.73 1.27
C GLN A 45 5.65 -10.06 0.23
N SER A 46 4.47 -9.43 0.30
CA SER A 46 3.40 -9.60 -0.69
C SER A 46 3.86 -9.20 -2.09
N ASN A 47 4.39 -7.98 -2.23
CA ASN A 47 4.88 -7.47 -3.50
C ASN A 47 6.07 -8.32 -4.02
N LEU A 48 7.00 -8.70 -3.14
CA LEU A 48 8.13 -9.53 -3.53
C LEU A 48 7.68 -10.91 -4.02
N CYS A 49 6.73 -11.56 -3.33
CA CYS A 49 6.14 -12.82 -3.81
C CYS A 49 5.47 -12.64 -5.18
N ALA A 50 4.80 -11.50 -5.40
CA ALA A 50 4.18 -11.20 -6.69
C ALA A 50 5.22 -11.03 -7.79
N LEU A 51 6.28 -10.26 -7.57
CA LEU A 51 7.38 -10.08 -8.52
C LEU A 51 8.01 -11.43 -8.88
N LEU A 52 8.30 -12.27 -7.88
CA LEU A 52 8.93 -13.58 -8.07
C LEU A 52 8.02 -14.60 -8.75
N ALA A 53 6.69 -14.48 -8.61
CA ALA A 53 5.72 -15.35 -9.28
C ALA A 53 5.43 -14.92 -10.72
N HIS A 54 5.55 -13.63 -11.05
CA HIS A 54 5.35 -13.11 -12.40
C HIS A 54 6.62 -13.13 -13.26
N CYS A 55 7.80 -13.01 -12.65
CA CYS A 55 9.07 -12.81 -13.32
C CYS A 55 10.10 -13.83 -12.89
N GLY A 56 10.97 -14.22 -13.81
CA GLY A 56 12.16 -15.03 -13.55
C GLY A 56 13.46 -14.21 -13.66
N ARG A 57 14.58 -14.88 -13.42
CA ARG A 57 15.91 -14.25 -13.59
C ARG A 57 16.11 -13.77 -15.03
N GLY A 58 16.55 -12.52 -15.19
CA GLY A 58 16.74 -11.87 -16.48
C GLY A 58 15.47 -11.29 -17.10
N ASP A 59 14.34 -11.37 -16.38
CA ASP A 59 13.14 -10.60 -16.72
C ASP A 59 13.20 -9.21 -16.09
N GLU A 60 12.35 -8.31 -16.56
CA GLU A 60 12.15 -6.99 -15.96
C GLU A 60 10.68 -6.72 -15.64
N TYR A 61 10.48 -5.88 -14.63
CA TYR A 61 9.17 -5.27 -14.33
C TYR A 61 9.23 -3.76 -14.53
N ILE A 62 8.23 -3.21 -15.21
CA ILE A 62 8.06 -1.77 -15.43
C ILE A 62 7.27 -1.21 -14.25
N VAL A 63 7.75 -0.09 -13.69
CA VAL A 63 7.23 0.46 -12.46
C VAL A 63 7.44 1.98 -12.41
N GLY A 64 6.57 2.72 -11.72
CA GLY A 64 6.80 4.15 -11.50
C GLY A 64 8.08 4.42 -10.68
N ASP A 65 8.85 5.44 -11.05
CA ASP A 65 10.14 5.78 -10.43
C ASP A 65 10.05 6.23 -8.96
N ALA A 66 8.84 6.55 -8.46
CA ALA A 66 8.55 6.83 -7.06
C ALA A 66 7.65 5.76 -6.39
N ALA A 67 7.37 4.63 -7.07
CA ALA A 67 6.56 3.56 -6.53
C ALA A 67 7.24 2.83 -5.35
N HIS A 68 6.43 2.30 -4.43
CA HIS A 68 6.92 1.61 -3.23
C HIS A 68 7.75 0.37 -3.56
N THR A 69 7.29 -0.46 -4.50
CA THR A 69 7.97 -1.68 -4.95
C THR A 69 9.35 -1.42 -5.55
N TYR A 70 9.60 -0.22 -6.03
CA TYR A 70 10.91 0.19 -6.56
C TYR A 70 11.80 0.82 -5.49
N ARG A 71 11.27 1.79 -4.71
CA ARG A 71 12.10 2.63 -3.83
C ARG A 71 12.26 2.11 -2.41
N TRP A 72 11.25 1.40 -1.88
CA TRP A 72 11.11 1.22 -0.43
C TRP A 72 11.12 -0.24 0.02
N GLU A 73 11.52 -1.18 -0.85
CA GLU A 73 11.54 -2.61 -0.56
C GLU A 73 12.95 -3.23 -0.64
N GLY A 74 13.97 -2.41 -0.38
CA GLY A 74 15.36 -2.87 -0.27
C GLY A 74 15.95 -3.48 -1.54
N GLY A 75 15.32 -3.23 -2.72
CA GLY A 75 15.75 -3.81 -3.98
C GLY A 75 15.51 -5.32 -4.08
N GLY A 76 14.54 -5.85 -3.29
CA GLY A 76 14.30 -7.28 -3.14
C GLY A 76 14.10 -8.03 -4.45
N GLY A 77 13.37 -7.47 -5.41
CA GLY A 77 13.19 -8.06 -6.74
C GLY A 77 14.49 -8.31 -7.48
N ALA A 78 15.43 -7.36 -7.42
CA ALA A 78 16.75 -7.49 -8.04
C ALA A 78 17.64 -8.45 -7.27
N VAL A 79 17.73 -8.30 -5.93
CA VAL A 79 18.67 -9.07 -5.09
C VAL A 79 18.28 -10.54 -4.98
N LEU A 80 16.98 -10.82 -4.75
CA LEU A 80 16.49 -12.18 -4.50
C LEU A 80 15.96 -12.85 -5.77
N GLY A 81 15.32 -12.10 -6.66
CA GLY A 81 14.75 -12.63 -7.89
C GLY A 81 15.67 -12.56 -9.10
N GLY A 82 16.68 -11.70 -9.08
CA GLY A 82 17.47 -11.38 -10.28
C GLY A 82 16.60 -10.72 -11.37
N ILE A 83 15.57 -9.99 -10.94
CA ILE A 83 14.60 -9.29 -11.80
C ILE A 83 15.03 -7.84 -11.91
N GLN A 84 15.17 -7.34 -13.12
CA GLN A 84 15.57 -5.95 -13.35
C GLN A 84 14.37 -5.01 -13.11
N PRO A 85 14.48 -4.00 -12.24
CA PRO A 85 13.50 -2.92 -12.23
C PRO A 85 13.73 -2.00 -13.44
N GLN A 86 12.63 -1.64 -14.11
CA GLN A 86 12.61 -0.61 -15.16
C GLN A 86 11.74 0.55 -14.70
N PRO A 87 12.31 1.52 -13.95
CA PRO A 87 11.55 2.67 -13.52
C PRO A 87 11.23 3.59 -14.70
N VAL A 88 10.00 4.14 -14.68
CA VAL A 88 9.53 5.13 -15.65
C VAL A 88 8.99 6.36 -14.91
N PRO A 89 9.04 7.56 -15.53
CA PRO A 89 8.54 8.76 -14.92
C PRO A 89 7.06 8.63 -14.51
N MET A 90 6.73 9.19 -13.35
CA MET A 90 5.36 9.30 -12.87
C MET A 90 4.79 10.68 -13.20
N LEU A 91 3.52 10.71 -13.54
CA LEU A 91 2.75 11.94 -13.72
C LEU A 91 2.37 12.56 -12.36
N ALA A 92 1.92 13.80 -12.37
CA ALA A 92 1.56 14.53 -11.15
C ALA A 92 0.43 13.86 -10.34
N ASP A 93 -0.39 13.05 -10.99
CA ASP A 93 -1.44 12.26 -10.34
C ASP A 93 -0.92 10.99 -9.63
N GLY A 94 0.36 10.66 -9.80
CA GLY A 94 0.99 9.51 -9.16
C GLY A 94 0.87 8.19 -9.93
N LEU A 95 0.52 8.24 -11.22
CA LEU A 95 0.57 7.08 -12.11
C LEU A 95 1.78 7.18 -13.06
N PRO A 96 2.35 6.05 -13.50
CA PRO A 96 3.35 6.06 -14.56
C PRO A 96 2.80 6.63 -15.86
N ASP A 97 3.63 7.37 -16.59
CA ASP A 97 3.28 7.92 -17.90
C ASP A 97 3.09 6.78 -18.92
N PRO A 98 1.91 6.61 -19.54
CA PRO A 98 1.65 5.57 -20.54
C PRO A 98 2.62 5.62 -21.73
N VAL A 99 3.07 6.81 -22.14
CA VAL A 99 4.06 6.97 -23.23
C VAL A 99 5.42 6.42 -22.78
N ALA A 100 5.81 6.72 -21.54
CA ALA A 100 7.05 6.20 -20.97
C ALA A 100 6.98 4.68 -20.75
N ILE A 101 5.83 4.12 -20.34
CA ILE A 101 5.62 2.67 -20.25
C ILE A 101 5.86 2.03 -21.63
N ALA A 102 5.21 2.52 -22.68
CA ALA A 102 5.35 1.98 -24.03
C ALA A 102 6.80 2.02 -24.53
N ALA A 103 7.50 3.12 -24.28
CA ALA A 103 8.90 3.29 -24.65
C ALA A 103 9.86 2.39 -23.84
N ALA A 104 9.46 1.98 -22.63
CA ALA A 104 10.27 1.12 -21.76
C ALA A 104 10.19 -0.36 -22.12
N VAL A 105 9.12 -0.81 -22.79
CA VAL A 105 8.98 -2.21 -23.22
C VAL A 105 10.07 -2.58 -24.20
N LYS A 106 10.82 -3.63 -23.89
CA LYS A 106 11.95 -4.08 -24.72
C LYS A 106 11.49 -4.99 -25.86
N PRO A 107 12.16 -4.93 -27.01
CA PRO A 107 11.96 -5.94 -28.06
C PRO A 107 12.46 -7.33 -27.59
N VAL A 108 11.96 -8.38 -28.22
CA VAL A 108 12.47 -9.73 -27.98
C VAL A 108 13.84 -9.87 -28.71
N ASP A 109 14.92 -9.64 -27.96
CA ASP A 109 16.28 -9.61 -28.44
C ASP A 109 17.24 -9.97 -27.29
N ASP A 110 18.33 -10.68 -27.59
CA ASP A 110 19.30 -11.19 -26.60
C ASP A 110 20.03 -10.08 -25.82
N HIS A 111 19.98 -8.84 -26.30
CA HIS A 111 20.63 -7.69 -25.66
C HIS A 111 19.79 -7.09 -24.50
N PHE A 112 18.54 -7.50 -24.34
CA PHE A 112 17.63 -6.87 -23.38
C PHE A 112 17.09 -7.86 -22.36
N ALA A 113 16.79 -7.36 -21.16
CA ALA A 113 15.92 -8.06 -20.22
C ALA A 113 14.49 -8.19 -20.83
N ARG A 114 13.80 -9.26 -20.51
CA ARG A 114 12.45 -9.49 -21.04
C ARG A 114 11.42 -8.73 -20.21
N SER A 115 10.75 -7.76 -20.79
CA SER A 115 9.64 -7.06 -20.12
C SER A 115 8.48 -8.04 -19.87
N ARG A 116 8.08 -8.24 -18.59
CA ARG A 116 7.09 -9.24 -18.18
C ARG A 116 5.93 -8.68 -17.39
N LEU A 117 6.16 -7.63 -16.62
CA LEU A 117 5.21 -7.17 -15.62
C LEU A 117 5.13 -5.65 -15.62
N LEU A 118 3.91 -5.12 -15.49
CA LEU A 118 3.63 -3.72 -15.17
C LEU A 118 3.07 -3.65 -13.75
N CYS A 119 3.75 -2.90 -12.87
CA CYS A 119 3.32 -2.65 -11.50
C CYS A 119 2.75 -1.24 -11.37
N LEU A 120 1.52 -1.13 -10.84
CA LEU A 120 0.90 0.13 -10.43
C LEU A 120 0.73 0.15 -8.91
N GLU A 121 0.54 1.35 -8.33
CA GLU A 121 0.29 1.54 -6.89
C GLU A 121 -1.00 2.34 -6.68
N ASN A 122 -1.88 1.92 -5.75
CA ASN A 122 -3.07 2.64 -5.34
C ASN A 122 -3.39 2.38 -3.84
N THR A 123 -3.44 3.42 -3.01
CA THR A 123 -3.22 4.83 -3.28
C THR A 123 -1.73 5.15 -3.42
N LYS A 124 -1.38 6.10 -4.29
CA LYS A 124 -0.03 6.68 -4.31
C LYS A 124 -0.01 7.92 -3.43
N ASP A 125 0.77 7.86 -2.33
CA ASP A 125 0.85 8.94 -1.32
C ASP A 125 -0.54 9.43 -0.87
N GLY A 126 -1.47 8.48 -0.68
CA GLY A 126 -2.86 8.74 -0.32
C GLY A 126 -3.77 9.15 -1.47
N THR A 127 -3.25 9.48 -2.65
CA THR A 127 -4.06 9.83 -3.82
C THR A 127 -4.73 8.58 -4.39
N ALA A 128 -6.06 8.56 -4.40
CA ALA A 128 -6.84 7.48 -4.97
C ALA A 128 -6.94 7.62 -6.49
N GLN A 129 -6.49 6.58 -7.20
CA GLN A 129 -6.56 6.52 -8.66
C GLN A 129 -7.84 5.83 -9.11
N SER A 130 -8.60 6.46 -10.00
CA SER A 130 -9.78 5.82 -10.58
C SER A 130 -9.39 4.65 -11.49
N VAL A 131 -10.30 3.67 -11.62
CA VAL A 131 -10.11 2.53 -12.54
C VAL A 131 -9.85 3.01 -13.96
N ALA A 132 -10.65 3.97 -14.44
CA ALA A 132 -10.48 4.53 -15.79
C ALA A 132 -9.09 5.15 -16.01
N ARG A 133 -8.55 5.81 -14.99
CA ARG A 133 -7.24 6.46 -15.09
C ARG A 133 -6.09 5.42 -15.05
N MET A 134 -6.25 4.36 -14.26
CA MET A 134 -5.30 3.23 -14.28
C MET A 134 -5.36 2.45 -15.59
N ASP A 135 -6.55 2.33 -16.20
CA ASP A 135 -6.73 1.62 -17.47
C ASP A 135 -5.90 2.19 -18.63
N GLU A 136 -5.58 3.48 -18.60
CA GLU A 136 -4.69 4.09 -19.62
C GLU A 136 -3.29 3.45 -19.61
N ALA A 137 -2.71 3.26 -18.41
CA ALA A 137 -1.42 2.58 -18.27
C ALA A 137 -1.53 1.06 -18.50
N LEU A 138 -2.60 0.44 -18.00
CA LEU A 138 -2.85 -1.00 -18.14
C LEU A 138 -3.12 -1.40 -19.60
N ALA A 139 -3.74 -0.52 -20.40
CA ALA A 139 -3.96 -0.76 -21.83
C ALA A 139 -2.64 -0.94 -22.56
N VAL A 140 -1.62 -0.14 -22.22
CA VAL A 140 -0.27 -0.31 -22.79
C VAL A 140 0.31 -1.65 -22.35
N GLY A 141 0.22 -2.02 -21.07
CA GLY A 141 0.68 -3.32 -20.59
C GLY A 141 0.03 -4.49 -21.34
N ARG A 142 -1.30 -4.46 -21.47
CA ARG A 142 -2.05 -5.49 -22.21
C ARG A 142 -1.67 -5.57 -23.69
N GLN A 143 -1.46 -4.41 -24.35
CA GLN A 143 -1.04 -4.36 -25.75
C GLN A 143 0.31 -5.05 -25.97
N HIS A 144 1.19 -5.02 -24.98
CA HIS A 144 2.51 -5.64 -25.04
C HIS A 144 2.59 -7.01 -24.36
N GLY A 145 1.44 -7.56 -23.91
CA GLY A 145 1.38 -8.88 -23.27
C GLY A 145 2.04 -8.94 -21.89
N LEU A 146 2.16 -7.80 -21.19
CA LEU A 146 2.66 -7.76 -19.84
C LEU A 146 1.58 -8.23 -18.86
N ALA A 147 1.98 -9.01 -17.85
CA ALA A 147 1.16 -9.21 -16.68
C ALA A 147 1.02 -7.90 -15.89
N THR A 148 0.01 -7.82 -15.02
CA THR A 148 -0.31 -6.61 -14.26
C THR A 148 -0.40 -6.90 -12.76
N HIS A 149 0.28 -6.08 -11.95
CA HIS A 149 0.25 -6.15 -10.50
C HIS A 149 -0.16 -4.82 -9.88
N LEU A 150 -1.09 -4.87 -8.91
CA LEU A 150 -1.45 -3.72 -8.08
C LEU A 150 -0.79 -3.83 -6.70
N ASP A 151 0.13 -2.91 -6.39
CA ASP A 151 0.41 -2.59 -4.99
C ASP A 151 -0.78 -1.81 -4.43
N GLY A 152 -1.71 -2.54 -3.87
CA GLY A 152 -2.93 -2.05 -3.24
C GLY A 152 -2.79 -1.88 -1.74
N ALA A 153 -1.61 -1.52 -1.24
CA ALA A 153 -1.35 -1.42 0.20
C ALA A 153 -2.37 -0.57 0.96
N ARG A 154 -2.99 0.40 0.28
CA ARG A 154 -4.11 1.21 0.80
C ARG A 154 -5.33 1.20 -0.14
N MET A 155 -5.56 0.12 -0.86
CA MET A 155 -6.65 0.01 -1.81
C MET A 155 -8.04 0.25 -1.18
N TRP A 156 -8.23 -0.11 0.09
CA TRP A 156 -9.49 0.14 0.77
C TRP A 156 -9.74 1.63 1.02
N ASN A 157 -8.67 2.43 1.24
CA ASN A 157 -8.80 3.89 1.25
C ASN A 157 -9.22 4.40 -0.13
N ALA A 158 -8.61 3.88 -1.22
CA ALA A 158 -9.02 4.25 -2.57
C ALA A 158 -10.47 3.83 -2.88
N ALA A 159 -10.87 2.61 -2.51
CA ALA A 159 -12.23 2.12 -2.73
C ALA A 159 -13.30 3.00 -2.04
N ILE A 160 -13.05 3.38 -0.76
CA ILE A 160 -13.93 4.28 -0.01
C ILE A 160 -13.97 5.67 -0.64
N GLU A 161 -12.83 6.25 -1.01
CA GLU A 161 -12.76 7.57 -1.64
C GLU A 161 -13.48 7.63 -2.97
N LEU A 162 -13.37 6.56 -3.76
CA LEU A 162 -13.99 6.47 -5.09
C LEU A 162 -15.43 5.97 -5.06
N GLY A 163 -15.93 5.50 -3.92
CA GLY A 163 -17.26 4.93 -3.78
C GLY A 163 -17.47 3.63 -4.58
N ILE A 164 -16.42 2.81 -4.74
CA ILE A 164 -16.46 1.55 -5.49
C ILE A 164 -16.08 0.36 -4.61
N SER A 165 -16.40 -0.86 -5.07
CA SER A 165 -15.99 -2.08 -4.37
C SER A 165 -14.50 -2.39 -4.55
N GLY A 166 -13.94 -3.18 -3.61
CA GLY A 166 -12.58 -3.72 -3.77
C GLY A 166 -12.44 -4.57 -5.03
N ALA A 167 -13.47 -5.34 -5.38
CA ALA A 167 -13.51 -6.12 -6.61
C ALA A 167 -13.39 -5.25 -7.86
N ALA A 168 -14.14 -4.12 -7.94
CA ALA A 168 -14.06 -3.21 -9.07
C ALA A 168 -12.66 -2.59 -9.23
N LEU A 169 -11.99 -2.31 -8.10
CA LEU A 169 -10.62 -1.79 -8.12
C LEU A 169 -9.59 -2.85 -8.51
N ALA A 170 -9.81 -4.09 -8.10
CA ALA A 170 -8.95 -5.24 -8.37
C ALA A 170 -9.13 -5.84 -9.77
N ALA A 171 -10.32 -5.67 -10.38
CA ALA A 171 -10.71 -6.33 -11.62
C ALA A 171 -9.69 -6.24 -12.77
N PRO A 172 -9.06 -5.08 -13.05
CA PRO A 172 -8.17 -4.96 -14.20
C PRO A 172 -6.77 -5.56 -14.00
N PHE A 173 -6.46 -6.13 -12.84
CA PHE A 173 -5.13 -6.66 -12.49
C PHE A 173 -5.11 -8.18 -12.40
N ASP A 174 -4.00 -8.79 -12.83
CA ASP A 174 -3.75 -10.23 -12.69
C ASP A 174 -3.47 -10.59 -11.22
N SER A 175 -2.81 -9.71 -10.47
CA SER A 175 -2.56 -9.88 -9.05
C SER A 175 -2.66 -8.57 -8.26
N VAL A 176 -3.07 -8.68 -7.01
CA VAL A 176 -3.30 -7.55 -6.10
C VAL A 176 -2.74 -7.85 -4.72
N SER A 177 -1.92 -6.95 -4.20
CA SER A 177 -1.45 -6.95 -2.82
C SER A 177 -2.26 -5.95 -2.00
N MET A 178 -2.78 -6.35 -0.83
CA MET A 178 -3.44 -5.44 0.11
C MET A 178 -2.89 -5.58 1.52
N CYS A 179 -2.64 -4.45 2.21
CA CYS A 179 -2.18 -4.48 3.59
C CYS A 179 -3.34 -4.51 4.58
N LEU A 180 -3.21 -5.37 5.60
CA LEU A 180 -4.06 -5.39 6.79
C LEU A 180 -3.55 -4.43 7.87
N SER A 181 -2.24 -4.17 7.90
CA SER A 181 -1.51 -3.47 8.96
C SER A 181 -1.37 -1.95 8.76
N LYS A 182 -2.18 -1.35 7.90
CA LYS A 182 -2.24 0.11 7.67
C LYS A 182 -3.57 0.66 8.21
N GLY A 183 -4.36 1.37 7.42
CA GLY A 183 -5.65 1.94 7.84
C GLY A 183 -6.64 0.93 8.46
N LEU A 184 -6.55 -0.34 8.07
CA LEU A 184 -7.35 -1.41 8.65
C LEU A 184 -6.95 -1.79 10.08
N GLY A 185 -5.75 -1.43 10.54
CA GLY A 185 -5.32 -1.52 11.93
C GLY A 185 -5.04 -2.92 12.47
N ALA A 186 -4.85 -3.94 11.63
CA ALA A 186 -4.34 -5.22 12.07
C ALA A 186 -2.85 -5.09 12.50
N PRO A 187 -2.36 -5.89 13.45
CA PRO A 187 -1.01 -5.75 13.99
C PRO A 187 0.09 -6.12 12.98
N ALA A 188 -0.22 -6.95 12.00
CA ALA A 188 0.69 -7.42 10.97
C ALA A 188 -0.08 -7.96 9.76
N GLY A 189 0.63 -8.16 8.66
CA GLY A 189 0.17 -8.93 7.53
C GLY A 189 -0.37 -8.13 6.37
N SER A 190 -0.38 -8.82 5.26
CA SER A 190 -0.95 -8.43 3.97
C SER A 190 -1.53 -9.68 3.31
N VAL A 191 -2.35 -9.48 2.30
CA VAL A 191 -2.89 -10.59 1.50
C VAL A 191 -2.61 -10.31 0.03
N LEU A 192 -2.03 -11.30 -0.65
CA LEU A 192 -1.81 -11.32 -2.08
C LEU A 192 -2.92 -12.12 -2.74
N SER A 193 -3.54 -11.61 -3.80
CA SER A 193 -4.66 -12.27 -4.49
C SER A 193 -4.40 -12.34 -5.99
N GLY A 194 -4.92 -13.36 -6.64
CA GLY A 194 -4.79 -13.60 -8.08
C GLY A 194 -5.42 -14.91 -8.52
N SER A 195 -4.96 -15.47 -9.65
CA SER A 195 -5.38 -16.80 -10.08
C SER A 195 -4.86 -17.89 -9.14
N ALA A 196 -5.50 -19.05 -9.13
CA ALA A 196 -5.09 -20.18 -8.28
C ALA A 196 -3.67 -20.64 -8.58
N ASP A 197 -3.27 -20.66 -9.86
CA ASP A 197 -1.92 -21.03 -10.28
C ASP A 197 -0.88 -20.02 -9.83
N PHE A 198 -1.16 -18.73 -9.97
CA PHE A 198 -0.32 -17.65 -9.48
C PHE A 198 -0.12 -17.73 -7.96
N ILE A 199 -1.18 -17.93 -7.20
CA ILE A 199 -1.11 -18.03 -5.73
C ILE A 199 -0.35 -19.28 -5.28
N ARG A 200 -0.45 -20.39 -6.02
CA ARG A 200 0.35 -21.58 -5.72
C ARG A 200 1.85 -21.31 -5.88
N GLU A 201 2.25 -20.60 -6.92
CA GLU A 201 3.63 -20.16 -7.13
C GLU A 201 4.08 -19.15 -6.06
N ALA A 202 3.26 -18.15 -5.77
CA ALA A 202 3.53 -17.16 -4.73
C ALA A 202 3.68 -17.79 -3.34
N ARG A 203 2.93 -18.87 -3.02
CA ARG A 203 3.04 -19.62 -1.77
C ARG A 203 4.39 -20.33 -1.65
N HIS A 204 4.93 -20.83 -2.75
CA HIS A 204 6.30 -21.39 -2.79
C HIS A 204 7.33 -20.31 -2.44
N TRP A 205 7.22 -19.14 -3.07
CA TRP A 205 8.10 -18.01 -2.78
C TRP A 205 7.95 -17.50 -1.35
N ARG A 206 6.74 -17.40 -0.82
CA ARG A 206 6.52 -17.06 0.59
C ARG A 206 7.33 -17.97 1.52
N LYS A 207 7.32 -19.27 1.25
CA LYS A 207 8.09 -20.24 2.05
C LYS A 207 9.59 -19.99 1.96
N MET A 208 10.11 -19.78 0.77
CA MET A 208 11.55 -19.54 0.51
C MET A 208 12.02 -18.24 1.18
N LEU A 209 11.18 -17.21 1.21
CA LEU A 209 11.45 -15.92 1.86
C LEU A 209 11.26 -15.93 3.39
N GLY A 210 11.03 -17.09 4.00
CA GLY A 210 10.88 -17.22 5.44
C GLY A 210 9.51 -16.82 6.00
N GLY A 211 8.51 -16.57 5.13
CA GLY A 211 7.15 -16.14 5.52
C GLY A 211 6.18 -17.28 5.86
N GLY A 212 6.62 -18.52 5.86
CA GLY A 212 5.81 -19.67 6.26
C GLY A 212 5.69 -19.78 7.78
N MET A 213 4.73 -19.08 8.35
CA MET A 213 4.40 -19.17 9.78
C MET A 213 3.63 -20.47 10.08
N ARG A 214 3.53 -20.85 11.34
CA ARG A 214 2.81 -22.05 11.79
C ARG A 214 1.38 -21.69 12.18
N GLN A 215 1.10 -21.36 13.41
CA GLN A 215 -0.23 -21.03 13.93
C GLN A 215 -0.57 -19.55 13.65
N ALA A 216 -0.59 -19.21 12.37
CA ALA A 216 -0.80 -17.83 11.91
C ALA A 216 -2.25 -17.35 12.03
N GLY A 217 -3.19 -18.25 12.33
CA GLY A 217 -4.60 -17.93 12.55
C GLY A 217 -4.83 -16.84 13.58
N ILE A 218 -3.97 -16.70 14.60
CA ILE A 218 -4.01 -15.59 15.56
C ILE A 218 -3.92 -14.23 14.83
N LEU A 219 -3.04 -14.11 13.86
CA LEU A 219 -2.87 -12.88 13.07
C LEU A 219 -3.96 -12.74 12.00
N ALA A 220 -4.35 -13.86 11.39
CA ALA A 220 -5.42 -13.89 10.40
C ALA A 220 -6.77 -13.45 10.98
N ALA A 221 -7.09 -13.82 12.23
CA ALA A 221 -8.27 -13.37 12.94
C ALA A 221 -8.33 -11.84 13.09
N ALA A 222 -7.19 -11.19 13.31
CA ALA A 222 -7.11 -9.74 13.31
C ALA A 222 -7.43 -9.16 11.92
N GLY A 223 -6.98 -9.81 10.85
CA GLY A 223 -7.27 -9.44 9.48
C GLY A 223 -8.76 -9.56 9.16
N ILE A 224 -9.41 -10.67 9.53
CA ILE A 224 -10.86 -10.87 9.35
C ILE A 224 -11.63 -9.79 10.11
N TYR A 225 -11.31 -9.60 11.39
CA TYR A 225 -11.93 -8.53 12.20
C TYR A 225 -11.80 -7.16 11.54
N ALA A 226 -10.61 -6.84 11.03
CA ALA A 226 -10.33 -5.57 10.37
C ALA A 226 -11.14 -5.39 9.08
N LEU A 227 -11.25 -6.42 8.27
CA LEU A 227 -12.05 -6.40 7.05
C LEU A 227 -13.55 -6.20 7.33
N ASP A 228 -14.07 -6.81 8.39
CA ASP A 228 -15.49 -6.72 8.73
C ASP A 228 -15.87 -5.41 9.41
N ASN A 229 -14.95 -4.83 10.20
CA ASN A 229 -15.29 -3.70 11.07
C ASN A 229 -14.60 -2.38 10.69
N HIS A 230 -13.50 -2.42 9.92
CA HIS A 230 -12.67 -1.22 9.73
C HIS A 230 -12.68 -0.67 8.31
N VAL A 231 -13.15 -1.40 7.30
CA VAL A 231 -13.20 -0.89 5.91
C VAL A 231 -14.09 0.34 5.82
N GLY A 232 -15.35 0.25 6.27
CA GLY A 232 -16.31 1.36 6.19
C GLY A 232 -15.89 2.59 6.98
N ARG A 233 -15.21 2.39 8.14
CA ARG A 233 -14.75 3.50 8.98
C ARG A 233 -13.54 4.26 8.43
N LEU A 234 -12.91 3.81 7.35
CA LEU A 234 -11.87 4.60 6.68
C LEU A 234 -12.40 5.97 6.21
N ALA A 235 -13.69 6.09 5.96
CA ALA A 235 -14.35 7.37 5.70
C ALA A 235 -14.18 8.37 6.85
N ASP A 236 -14.19 7.90 8.11
CA ASP A 236 -13.95 8.74 9.28
C ASP A 236 -12.51 9.27 9.31
N ASP A 237 -11.54 8.42 8.94
CA ASP A 237 -10.13 8.84 8.84
C ASP A 237 -9.95 9.92 7.76
N HIS A 238 -10.64 9.78 6.61
CA HIS A 238 -10.63 10.79 5.54
C HIS A 238 -11.25 12.12 6.02
N ALA A 239 -12.39 12.08 6.69
CA ALA A 239 -13.05 13.26 7.23
C ALA A 239 -12.18 13.98 8.29
N ARG A 240 -11.55 13.21 9.19
CA ARG A 240 -10.61 13.75 10.19
C ARG A 240 -9.36 14.35 9.55
N ALA A 241 -8.81 13.70 8.53
CA ALA A 241 -7.68 14.24 7.78
C ALA A 241 -8.05 15.56 7.08
N ALA A 242 -9.26 15.65 6.52
CA ALA A 242 -9.76 16.88 5.94
C ALA A 242 -9.83 18.01 6.99
N ARG A 243 -10.46 17.75 8.14
CA ARG A 243 -10.58 18.74 9.21
C ARG A 243 -9.23 19.16 9.79
N LEU A 244 -8.30 18.21 9.96
CA LEU A 244 -6.95 18.51 10.41
C LEU A 244 -6.21 19.40 9.39
N ALA A 245 -6.28 19.06 8.10
CA ALA A 245 -5.67 19.85 7.04
C ALA A 245 -6.20 21.28 7.00
N ASP A 246 -7.52 21.46 7.06
CA ASP A 246 -8.17 22.79 7.07
C ASP A 246 -7.72 23.62 8.28
N GLY A 247 -7.60 22.99 9.47
CA GLY A 247 -7.12 23.67 10.68
C GLY A 247 -5.64 24.07 10.62
N LEU A 248 -4.80 23.27 9.94
CA LEU A 248 -3.38 23.55 9.78
C LEU A 248 -3.13 24.58 8.65
N ASP A 249 -3.87 24.54 7.57
CA ASP A 249 -3.75 25.48 6.44
C ASP A 249 -4.13 26.93 6.83
N ALA A 250 -4.88 27.09 7.92
CA ALA A 250 -5.18 28.42 8.48
C ALA A 250 -3.97 29.10 9.16
N MET A 251 -2.84 28.39 9.34
CA MET A 251 -1.64 28.91 10.02
C MET A 251 -0.69 29.57 9.04
N PRO A 252 -0.25 30.82 9.29
CA PRO A 252 0.66 31.53 8.36
C PRO A 252 2.00 30.84 8.11
N GLN A 253 2.44 29.99 9.07
CA GLN A 253 3.71 29.25 9.00
C GLN A 253 3.60 27.93 8.26
N ILE A 254 2.39 27.52 7.86
CA ILE A 254 2.13 26.25 7.21
C ILE A 254 1.60 26.49 5.80
N ARG A 255 2.13 25.77 4.85
CA ARG A 255 1.59 25.63 3.50
C ARG A 255 1.11 24.20 3.29
N LEU A 256 -0.18 24.01 3.05
CA LEU A 256 -0.73 22.73 2.68
C LEU A 256 -0.25 22.34 1.26
N LEU A 257 0.50 21.24 1.15
CA LEU A 257 1.00 20.73 -0.12
C LEU A 257 -0.02 19.80 -0.78
N ALA A 258 -0.61 18.91 0.02
CA ALA A 258 -1.64 17.98 -0.43
C ALA A 258 -2.46 17.44 0.75
N ARG A 259 -3.72 17.09 0.46
CA ARG A 259 -4.61 16.33 1.32
C ARG A 259 -5.21 15.20 0.50
N ASN A 260 -4.82 13.99 0.79
CA ASN A 260 -5.19 12.80 0.02
C ASN A 260 -5.70 11.71 0.96
N THR A 261 -6.94 11.27 0.81
CA THR A 261 -7.58 10.29 1.70
C THR A 261 -7.29 10.57 3.17
N ASN A 262 -6.50 9.74 3.85
CA ASN A 262 -6.12 9.88 5.25
C ASN A 262 -4.71 10.49 5.46
N MET A 263 -4.11 11.11 4.44
CA MET A 263 -2.77 11.70 4.48
C MET A 263 -2.77 13.19 4.22
N ILE A 264 -1.91 13.91 4.92
CA ILE A 264 -1.71 15.35 4.81
C ILE A 264 -0.22 15.60 4.60
N PHE A 265 0.11 16.41 3.61
CA PHE A 265 1.48 16.83 3.33
C PHE A 265 1.58 18.32 3.53
N LEU A 266 2.55 18.74 4.34
CA LEU A 266 2.74 20.11 4.77
C LEU A 266 4.16 20.57 4.46
N GLU A 267 4.29 21.85 4.21
CA GLU A 267 5.54 22.60 4.31
C GLU A 267 5.43 23.55 5.49
N ILE A 268 6.48 23.65 6.28
CA ILE A 268 6.51 24.40 7.53
C ILE A 268 7.67 25.39 7.46
N ASP A 269 7.39 26.67 7.69
CA ASP A 269 8.39 27.71 7.78
C ASP A 269 9.09 27.63 9.15
N GLY A 270 10.42 27.84 9.14
CA GLY A 270 11.19 27.92 10.38
C GLY A 270 12.45 27.07 10.39
N ASP A 271 12.94 26.79 11.60
CA ASP A 271 14.06 25.91 11.85
C ASP A 271 13.58 24.52 12.28
N GLN A 272 14.05 23.48 11.62
CA GLN A 272 13.58 22.10 11.82
C GLN A 272 13.75 21.63 13.27
N ALA A 273 14.91 21.89 13.89
CA ALA A 273 15.18 21.41 15.25
C ALA A 273 14.28 22.13 16.28
N THR A 274 14.10 23.43 16.13
CA THR A 274 13.22 24.25 16.98
C THR A 274 11.76 23.83 16.83
N SER A 275 11.27 23.67 15.59
CA SER A 275 9.89 23.25 15.32
C SER A 275 9.62 21.84 15.83
N GLN A 276 10.57 20.91 15.64
CA GLN A 276 10.43 19.54 16.14
C GLN A 276 10.37 19.50 17.68
N ALA A 277 11.23 20.26 18.36
CA ALA A 277 11.22 20.35 19.82
C ALA A 277 9.90 20.93 20.34
N ALA A 278 9.43 22.04 19.75
CA ALA A 278 8.19 22.69 20.16
C ALA A 278 6.95 21.77 19.96
N LEU A 279 6.90 21.04 18.84
CA LEU A 279 5.81 20.07 18.60
C LEU A 279 5.87 18.92 19.60
N ASN A 280 7.05 18.40 19.91
CA ASN A 280 7.21 17.34 20.92
C ASN A 280 6.78 17.83 22.31
N ASP A 281 7.13 19.06 22.70
CA ASP A 281 6.71 19.68 23.97
C ASP A 281 5.20 19.89 24.03
N ALA A 282 4.55 20.12 22.88
CA ALA A 282 3.09 20.18 22.75
C ALA A 282 2.43 18.78 22.71
N GLY A 283 3.21 17.70 22.85
CA GLY A 283 2.73 16.32 22.84
C GLY A 283 2.43 15.79 21.45
N ILE A 284 2.90 16.45 20.39
CA ILE A 284 2.69 16.02 19.00
C ILE A 284 3.93 15.28 18.51
N VAL A 285 3.77 13.99 18.24
CA VAL A 285 4.82 13.14 17.69
C VAL A 285 4.63 13.02 16.19
N CYS A 286 5.35 13.84 15.43
CA CYS A 286 5.43 13.73 13.97
C CYS A 286 6.88 13.87 13.52
N PHE A 287 7.19 13.43 12.32
CA PHE A 287 8.52 13.54 11.73
C PHE A 287 8.57 14.74 10.79
N LEU A 288 9.50 15.65 11.05
CA LEU A 288 9.84 16.76 10.17
C LEU A 288 11.10 16.43 9.36
N SER A 289 11.06 16.67 8.05
CA SER A 289 12.24 16.47 7.20
C SER A 289 13.36 17.43 7.58
N SER A 290 14.60 17.01 7.36
CA SER A 290 15.79 17.87 7.52
C SER A 290 16.04 18.80 6.33
N GLY A 291 15.15 18.80 5.33
CA GLY A 291 15.25 19.61 4.11
C GLY A 291 14.89 21.07 4.34
N ARG A 292 15.13 21.89 3.31
CA ARG A 292 14.57 23.25 3.17
C ARG A 292 13.86 23.33 1.83
N PRO A 293 12.54 23.51 1.81
CA PRO A 293 11.65 23.73 2.98
C PRO A 293 11.51 22.48 3.87
N ILE A 294 11.13 22.69 5.13
CA ILE A 294 10.79 21.62 6.07
C ILE A 294 9.45 21.01 5.60
N THR A 295 9.39 19.70 5.47
CA THR A 295 8.15 19.03 5.12
C THR A 295 7.73 18.04 6.21
N ALA A 296 6.41 17.85 6.35
CA ALA A 296 5.82 16.85 7.21
C ALA A 296 4.78 16.05 6.45
N ARG A 297 4.70 14.76 6.77
CA ARG A 297 3.59 13.90 6.37
C ARG A 297 2.85 13.43 7.61
N LEU A 298 1.58 13.80 7.73
CA LEU A 298 0.70 13.32 8.77
C LEU A 298 -0.22 12.24 8.20
N VAL A 299 -0.53 11.24 9.02
CA VAL A 299 -1.41 10.12 8.64
C VAL A 299 -2.46 9.94 9.73
N VAL A 300 -3.73 10.12 9.37
CA VAL A 300 -4.86 9.82 10.27
C VAL A 300 -5.20 8.34 10.18
N HIS A 301 -5.43 7.73 11.30
CA HIS A 301 -5.70 6.29 11.40
C HIS A 301 -6.60 5.97 12.60
N LEU A 302 -6.97 4.71 12.76
CA LEU A 302 -7.86 4.17 13.79
C LEU A 302 -7.60 4.69 15.24
N GLY A 303 -6.35 5.01 15.57
CA GLY A 303 -5.96 5.53 16.88
C GLY A 303 -6.18 7.03 17.05
N ILE A 304 -6.66 7.75 16.04
CA ILE A 304 -6.88 9.21 16.07
C ILE A 304 -8.39 9.48 16.08
N ASN A 305 -8.88 10.09 17.15
CA ASN A 305 -10.27 10.52 17.27
C ASN A 305 -10.42 12.04 17.06
N ASP A 306 -11.65 12.55 17.15
CA ASP A 306 -11.94 13.97 16.88
C ASP A 306 -11.26 14.91 17.88
N LYS A 307 -11.13 14.49 19.15
CA LYS A 307 -10.42 15.26 20.18
C LYS A 307 -8.93 15.33 19.91
N ASP A 308 -8.34 14.23 19.40
CA ASP A 308 -6.92 14.21 19.03
C ASP A 308 -6.65 15.16 17.85
N VAL A 309 -7.61 15.28 16.91
CA VAL A 309 -7.53 16.27 15.82
C VAL A 309 -7.51 17.69 16.37
N ASP A 310 -8.43 18.03 17.29
CA ASP A 310 -8.46 19.36 17.91
C ASP A 310 -7.17 19.65 18.68
N GLN A 311 -6.72 18.71 19.49
CA GLN A 311 -5.47 18.84 20.24
C GLN A 311 -4.24 19.01 19.32
N THR A 312 -4.25 18.34 18.17
CA THR A 312 -3.16 18.48 17.19
C THR A 312 -3.16 19.88 16.58
N ILE A 313 -4.32 20.40 16.17
CA ILE A 313 -4.44 21.76 15.64
C ILE A 313 -3.95 22.79 16.69
N ASP A 314 -4.47 22.71 17.92
CA ASP A 314 -4.08 23.61 19.01
C ASP A 314 -2.56 23.53 19.31
N GLY A 315 -2.01 22.33 19.30
CA GLY A 315 -0.59 22.09 19.54
C GLY A 315 0.31 22.68 18.45
N PHE A 316 -0.08 22.55 17.18
CA PHE A 316 0.64 23.21 16.07
C PHE A 316 0.57 24.75 16.20
N TRP A 317 -0.60 25.31 16.54
CA TRP A 317 -0.74 26.75 16.81
C TRP A 317 0.14 27.23 17.97
N ALA A 318 0.30 26.43 19.02
CA ALA A 318 1.14 26.77 20.16
C ALA A 318 2.64 26.67 19.82
N ALA A 319 3.02 25.65 19.06
CA ALA A 319 4.42 25.33 18.75
C ALA A 319 5.07 26.24 17.69
N LEU A 320 4.27 26.75 16.73
CA LEU A 320 4.77 27.47 15.55
C LEU A 320 4.48 28.99 15.59
N ARG A 321 4.14 29.53 16.76
CA ARG A 321 3.92 30.97 16.96
C ARG A 321 5.19 31.78 16.90
#